data_f7559ed8c46426a3d89b58db0de305b5
#
_entry.id   f7559ed8c46426a3d89b58db0de305b5
#
_cell.length_a   1.000
_cell.length_b   1.000
_cell.length_c   1.000
_cell.angle_alpha   90.00
_cell.angle_beta   90.00
_cell.angle_gamma   90.00
#
_symmetry.space_group_name_H-M   'P 1'
#
loop_
_entity.id
_entity.type
_entity.pdbx_description
1 polymer ?
#
loop_
_entity_poly.entity_id
_entity_poly.type
_entity_poly.pdbx_seq_one_letter_code
_entity_poly.pdbx_strand_id
1 'polypeptide(L)'
;LSELEKRFDLFVKACDGIPYKIAKESLKPSAKKSKMLGQTTQDQTLEMLQAGCDIQSIADQRGLSATTIISHLEKLKLSGHSLKFKQIQSPKKQQQLLKKALKHLTKTLDCSEASVPLKSIYETLEGKLSYFEIRLGLLFVL
;
A
#
# COMPACT_ATOMS: atom_id res chain seq x y z
N LEU A 1 -16.28 -59.34 14.93
CA LEU A 1 -16.00 -58.63 13.68
C LEU A 1 -16.78 -57.33 13.57
N SER A 2 -18.04 -57.33 13.90
CA SER A 2 -18.86 -56.12 13.84
C SER A 2 -18.45 -55.03 14.83
N GLU A 3 -17.94 -55.41 15.98
CA GLU A 3 -17.40 -54.46 16.95
C GLU A 3 -16.11 -53.80 16.49
N LEU A 4 -15.25 -54.54 15.84
CA LEU A 4 -14.03 -54.01 15.26
C LEU A 4 -14.33 -53.05 14.11
N GLU A 5 -15.29 -53.37 13.30
CA GLU A 5 -15.74 -52.46 12.23
C GLU A 5 -16.33 -51.17 12.78
N LYS A 6 -17.15 -51.25 13.80
CA LYS A 6 -17.68 -50.09 14.47
C LYS A 6 -16.62 -49.18 15.10
N ARG A 7 -15.62 -49.80 15.73
CA ARG A 7 -14.48 -49.05 16.29
C ARG A 7 -13.64 -48.40 15.21
N PHE A 8 -13.46 -49.11 14.12
CA PHE A 8 -12.73 -48.56 12.98
C PHE A 8 -13.46 -47.37 12.37
N ASP A 9 -14.75 -47.47 12.16
CA ASP A 9 -15.56 -46.39 11.63
C ASP A 9 -15.56 -45.16 12.54
N LEU A 10 -15.67 -45.36 13.84
CA LEU A 10 -15.59 -44.29 14.81
C LEU A 10 -14.21 -43.64 14.80
N PHE A 11 -13.15 -44.41 14.66
CA PHE A 11 -11.80 -43.92 14.55
C PHE A 11 -11.58 -43.07 13.28
N VAL A 12 -12.03 -43.57 12.15
CA VAL A 12 -11.97 -42.87 10.88
C VAL A 12 -12.75 -41.57 10.91
N LYS A 13 -13.93 -41.57 11.47
CA LYS A 13 -14.72 -40.35 11.64
C LYS A 13 -14.03 -39.33 12.54
N ALA A 14 -13.43 -39.76 13.62
CA ALA A 14 -12.69 -38.89 14.51
C ALA A 14 -11.44 -38.29 13.85
N CYS A 15 -10.76 -39.07 13.04
CA CYS A 15 -9.58 -38.59 12.32
C CYS A 15 -9.94 -37.71 11.14
N ASP A 16 -10.99 -38.01 10.42
CA ASP A 16 -11.35 -37.24 9.24
C ASP A 16 -11.92 -35.84 9.55
N GLY A 17 -12.51 -35.73 10.70
CA GLY A 17 -13.30 -34.50 10.94
C GLY A 17 -12.51 -33.38 11.55
N ILE A 18 -11.89 -33.65 12.66
CA ILE A 18 -11.65 -32.55 13.61
C ILE A 18 -10.31 -31.82 13.45
N PRO A 19 -9.14 -32.44 13.46
CA PRO A 19 -7.89 -31.67 13.39
C PRO A 19 -7.66 -31.00 12.04
N TYR A 20 -8.22 -31.53 11.05
CA TYR A 20 -8.05 -31.14 9.68
C TYR A 20 -8.87 -29.89 9.29
N LYS A 21 -10.09 -29.81 9.74
CA LYS A 21 -10.97 -28.67 9.46
C LYS A 21 -10.61 -27.45 10.30
N ILE A 22 -10.21 -27.64 11.52
CA ILE A 22 -9.82 -26.57 12.43
C ILE A 22 -8.59 -25.85 11.92
N ALA A 23 -7.58 -26.57 11.43
CA ALA A 23 -6.38 -25.98 10.87
C ALA A 23 -6.67 -25.12 9.62
N LYS A 24 -7.60 -25.55 8.79
CA LYS A 24 -8.00 -24.77 7.62
C LYS A 24 -8.81 -23.52 7.98
N GLU A 25 -9.63 -23.60 8.96
CA GLU A 25 -10.44 -22.47 9.41
C GLU A 25 -9.62 -21.41 10.10
N SER A 26 -8.60 -21.80 10.84
CA SER A 26 -7.72 -20.85 11.51
C SER A 26 -6.89 -19.99 10.55
N LEU A 27 -6.62 -20.49 9.35
CA LEU A 27 -5.86 -19.75 8.36
C LEU A 27 -6.72 -18.78 7.52
N LYS A 28 -8.00 -19.02 7.42
CA LYS A 28 -8.92 -18.24 6.60
C LYS A 28 -9.41 -16.93 7.21
N PRO A 29 -9.56 -16.78 8.50
CA PRO A 29 -10.17 -15.58 9.07
C PRO A 29 -9.37 -14.31 8.87
N SER A 30 -8.06 -14.41 8.73
CA SER A 30 -7.22 -13.24 8.52
C SER A 30 -7.45 -12.53 7.19
N ALA A 31 -7.86 -13.28 6.17
CA ALA A 31 -8.15 -12.71 4.86
C ALA A 31 -9.53 -12.07 4.73
N LYS A 32 -10.45 -12.38 5.63
CA LYS A 32 -11.85 -11.96 5.54
C LYS A 32 -12.16 -10.66 6.26
N LYS A 33 -11.28 -10.20 7.12
CA LYS A 33 -11.54 -9.04 7.97
C LYS A 33 -11.51 -7.70 7.26
N SER A 34 -11.03 -7.65 6.05
CA SER A 34 -10.82 -6.39 5.34
C SER A 34 -11.91 -6.03 4.34
N LYS A 35 -12.89 -6.89 4.14
CA LYS A 35 -13.99 -6.58 3.22
C LYS A 35 -15.19 -5.99 3.96
N MET A 36 -15.07 -4.75 4.35
CA MET A 36 -16.27 -3.94 4.48
C MET A 36 -16.79 -3.68 3.07
N LEU A 37 -18.05 -4.02 2.87
CA LEU A 37 -18.74 -3.88 1.59
C LEU A 37 -18.52 -2.49 0.99
N GLY A 38 -17.91 -2.44 -0.18
CA GLY A 38 -17.83 -1.24 -0.99
C GLY A 38 -16.62 -0.35 -0.81
N GLN A 39 -15.78 -0.56 0.19
CA GLN A 39 -14.56 0.23 0.35
C GLN A 39 -13.35 -0.43 -0.31
N THR A 40 -12.69 0.32 -1.16
CA THR A 40 -11.42 -0.13 -1.75
C THR A 40 -10.28 0.03 -0.74
N THR A 41 -9.17 -0.63 -1.01
CA THR A 41 -7.96 -0.50 -0.20
C THR A 41 -7.45 0.94 -0.16
N GLN A 42 -7.67 1.67 -1.24
CA GLN A 42 -7.33 3.09 -1.35
C GLN A 42 -8.24 3.96 -0.47
N ASP A 43 -9.54 3.67 -0.43
CA ASP A 43 -10.50 4.40 0.40
C ASP A 43 -10.19 4.27 1.89
N GLN A 44 -9.79 3.09 2.33
CA GLN A 44 -9.34 2.85 3.71
C GLN A 44 -8.09 3.69 4.04
N THR A 45 -7.15 3.77 3.11
CA THR A 45 -5.97 4.64 3.28
C THR A 45 -6.38 6.11 3.39
N LEU A 46 -7.32 6.56 2.56
CA LEU A 46 -7.83 7.92 2.60
C LEU A 46 -8.53 8.22 3.93
N GLU A 47 -9.35 7.32 4.42
CA GLU A 47 -10.03 7.45 5.71
C GLU A 47 -9.04 7.61 6.86
N MET A 48 -7.99 6.79 6.88
CA MET A 48 -6.93 6.90 7.90
C MET A 48 -6.16 8.22 7.80
N LEU A 49 -5.93 8.73 6.60
CA LEU A 49 -5.34 10.06 6.40
C LEU A 49 -6.24 11.17 6.91
N GLN A 50 -7.53 11.08 6.68
CA GLN A 50 -8.51 12.03 7.21
C GLN A 50 -8.56 12.01 8.74
N ALA A 51 -8.32 10.85 9.33
CA ALA A 51 -8.20 10.68 10.78
C ALA A 51 -6.90 11.27 11.36
N GLY A 52 -5.95 11.69 10.52
CA GLY A 52 -4.70 12.30 10.93
C GLY A 52 -3.50 11.35 10.99
N CYS A 53 -3.63 10.12 10.49
CA CYS A 53 -2.52 9.18 10.44
C CYS A 53 -1.51 9.57 9.35
N ASP A 54 -0.24 9.37 9.63
CA ASP A 54 0.82 9.51 8.63
C ASP A 54 1.05 8.21 7.85
N ILE A 55 1.85 8.29 6.80
CA ILE A 55 2.10 7.15 5.90
C ILE A 55 2.66 5.95 6.66
N GLN A 56 3.60 6.18 7.58
CA GLN A 56 4.22 5.10 8.34
C GLN A 56 3.22 4.42 9.27
N SER A 57 2.44 5.20 9.99
CA SER A 57 1.39 4.67 10.89
C SER A 57 0.34 3.86 10.12
N ILE A 58 -0.08 4.32 8.96
CA ILE A 58 -1.02 3.60 8.10
C ILE A 58 -0.39 2.28 7.62
N ALA A 59 0.86 2.31 7.18
CA ALA A 59 1.58 1.13 6.75
C ALA A 59 1.66 0.08 7.86
N ASP A 60 2.02 0.50 9.06
CA ASP A 60 2.15 -0.38 10.24
C ASP A 60 0.80 -0.97 10.65
N GLN A 61 -0.25 -0.16 10.73
CA GLN A 61 -1.58 -0.61 11.12
C GLN A 61 -2.20 -1.58 10.11
N ARG A 62 -1.91 -1.39 8.83
CA ARG A 62 -2.43 -2.23 7.75
C ARG A 62 -1.51 -3.38 7.38
N GLY A 63 -0.32 -3.46 7.94
CA GLY A 63 0.69 -4.45 7.59
C GLY A 63 1.18 -4.32 6.15
N LEU A 64 1.24 -3.11 5.62
CA LEU A 64 1.67 -2.80 4.26
C LEU A 64 2.98 -2.03 4.28
N SER A 65 3.67 -2.01 3.15
CA SER A 65 4.85 -1.15 3.01
C SER A 65 4.45 0.31 2.77
N ALA A 66 5.28 1.24 3.20
CA ALA A 66 5.08 2.66 2.93
C ALA A 66 4.99 2.95 1.42
N THR A 67 5.72 2.22 0.60
CA THR A 67 5.66 2.31 -0.87
C THR A 67 4.28 1.93 -1.40
N THR A 68 3.64 0.92 -0.82
CA THR A 68 2.28 0.53 -1.16
C THR A 68 1.28 1.64 -0.82
N ILE A 69 1.45 2.28 0.33
CA ILE A 69 0.61 3.42 0.72
C ILE A 69 0.76 4.56 -0.28
N ILE A 70 1.97 4.89 -0.73
CA ILE A 70 2.18 5.88 -1.78
C ILE A 70 1.46 5.51 -3.07
N SER A 71 1.49 4.25 -3.47
CA SER A 71 0.74 3.79 -4.65
C SER A 71 -0.77 3.99 -4.50
N HIS A 72 -1.30 3.81 -3.30
CA HIS A 72 -2.70 4.13 -3.00
C HIS A 72 -2.98 5.63 -3.16
N LEU A 73 -2.08 6.48 -2.66
CA LEU A 73 -2.19 7.93 -2.79
C LEU A 73 -2.15 8.40 -4.25
N GLU A 74 -1.28 7.80 -5.05
CA GLU A 74 -1.20 8.08 -6.50
C GLU A 74 -2.53 7.75 -7.18
N LYS A 75 -3.11 6.60 -6.88
CA LYS A 75 -4.42 6.19 -7.42
C LYS A 75 -5.55 7.09 -6.95
N LEU A 76 -5.57 7.48 -5.67
CA LEU A 76 -6.55 8.40 -5.12
C LEU A 76 -6.46 9.77 -5.82
N LYS A 77 -5.26 10.25 -6.07
CA LYS A 77 -5.05 11.49 -6.80
C LYS A 77 -5.57 11.41 -8.23
N LEU A 78 -5.32 10.32 -8.93
CA LEU A 78 -5.85 10.08 -10.27
C LEU A 78 -7.37 10.00 -10.29
N SER A 79 -7.97 9.52 -9.20
CA SER A 79 -9.43 9.49 -9.03
C SER A 79 -10.03 10.85 -8.64
N GLY A 80 -9.22 11.89 -8.51
CA GLY A 80 -9.69 13.24 -8.21
C GLY A 80 -9.78 13.58 -6.72
N HIS A 81 -9.29 12.73 -5.83
CA HIS A 81 -9.27 13.03 -4.41
C HIS A 81 -8.18 14.05 -4.05
N SER A 82 -8.51 14.96 -3.15
CA SER A 82 -7.56 15.93 -2.64
C SER A 82 -6.68 15.32 -1.55
N LEU A 83 -5.37 15.36 -1.74
CA LEU A 83 -4.38 14.82 -0.81
C LEU A 83 -3.65 15.91 -0.01
N LYS A 84 -4.32 16.99 0.32
CA LYS A 84 -3.74 18.13 1.03
C LYS A 84 -3.64 17.91 2.54
N PHE A 85 -3.06 16.80 2.95
CA PHE A 85 -2.87 16.47 4.36
C PHE A 85 -1.48 16.95 4.83
N LYS A 86 -1.44 17.70 5.91
CA LYS A 86 -0.17 18.23 6.46
C LYS A 86 0.81 17.14 6.87
N GLN A 87 0.31 16.04 7.42
CA GLN A 87 1.13 14.94 7.91
C GLN A 87 1.87 14.16 6.82
N ILE A 88 1.45 14.26 5.57
CA ILE A 88 2.10 13.57 4.44
C ILE A 88 2.82 14.51 3.49
N GLN A 89 2.75 15.82 3.71
CA GLN A 89 3.42 16.77 2.84
C GLN A 89 4.93 16.69 2.96
N SER A 90 5.60 16.64 1.83
CA SER A 90 7.06 16.76 1.78
C SER A 90 7.53 18.14 2.24
N PRO A 91 8.71 18.25 2.85
CA PRO A 91 9.29 19.55 3.16
C PRO A 91 9.41 20.45 1.92
N LYS A 92 9.16 21.75 2.11
CA LYS A 92 9.22 22.72 1.01
C LYS A 92 10.55 22.69 0.25
N LYS A 93 11.66 22.45 0.96
CA LYS A 93 12.99 22.31 0.33
C LYS A 93 13.04 21.15 -0.66
N GLN A 94 12.48 20.01 -0.29
CA GLN A 94 12.42 18.83 -1.17
C GLN A 94 11.53 19.09 -2.38
N GLN A 95 10.38 19.74 -2.18
CA GLN A 95 9.49 20.11 -3.29
C GLN A 95 10.18 21.07 -4.28
N GLN A 96 10.94 22.04 -3.78
CA GLN A 96 11.69 22.96 -4.64
C GLN A 96 12.79 22.25 -5.43
N LEU A 97 13.51 21.33 -4.80
CA LEU A 97 14.51 20.52 -5.48
C LEU A 97 13.89 19.67 -6.59
N LEU A 98 12.76 19.04 -6.30
CA LEU A 98 12.02 18.25 -7.29
C LEU A 98 11.52 19.11 -8.45
N LYS A 99 10.97 20.28 -8.18
CA LYS A 99 10.53 21.22 -9.24
C LYS A 99 11.70 21.64 -10.15
N LYS A 100 12.86 21.95 -9.57
CA LYS A 100 14.04 22.28 -10.34
C LYS A 100 14.52 21.11 -11.20
N ALA A 101 14.58 19.93 -10.62
CA ALA A 101 14.97 18.72 -11.34
C ALA A 101 13.98 18.39 -12.47
N LEU A 102 12.69 18.49 -12.22
CA LEU A 102 11.66 18.28 -13.24
C LEU A 102 11.78 19.27 -14.39
N LYS A 103 11.90 20.56 -14.09
CA LYS A 103 12.10 21.58 -15.14
C LYS A 103 13.32 21.32 -15.99
N HIS A 104 14.42 20.92 -15.37
CA HIS A 104 15.65 20.58 -16.09
C HIS A 104 15.44 19.37 -17.00
N LEU A 105 14.82 18.31 -16.48
CA LEU A 105 14.61 17.08 -17.20
C LEU A 105 13.58 17.21 -18.31
N THR A 106 12.49 17.93 -18.10
CA THR A 106 11.48 18.18 -19.14
C THR A 106 12.07 18.94 -20.31
N LYS A 107 12.95 19.90 -20.03
CA LYS A 107 13.67 20.63 -21.07
C LYS A 107 14.69 19.75 -21.81
N THR A 108 15.38 18.88 -21.09
CA THR A 108 16.43 18.01 -21.67
C THR A 108 15.86 16.84 -22.45
N LEU A 109 14.76 16.25 -21.96
CA LEU A 109 14.14 15.07 -22.56
C LEU A 109 12.97 15.41 -23.48
N ASP A 110 12.60 16.67 -23.56
CA ASP A 110 11.45 17.15 -24.34
C ASP A 110 10.16 16.36 -24.05
N CYS A 111 9.91 16.12 -22.79
CA CYS A 111 8.76 15.35 -22.31
C CYS A 111 7.97 16.11 -21.24
N SER A 112 6.74 15.67 -20.98
CA SER A 112 5.93 16.26 -19.91
C SER A 112 6.47 15.87 -18.52
N GLU A 113 6.20 16.72 -17.53
CA GLU A 113 6.61 16.47 -16.14
C GLU A 113 6.13 15.12 -15.60
N ALA A 114 4.95 14.69 -16.03
CA ALA A 114 4.38 13.39 -15.63
C ALA A 114 5.07 12.19 -16.29
N SER A 115 5.81 12.41 -17.37
CA SER A 115 6.48 11.34 -18.13
C SER A 115 7.95 11.16 -17.77
N VAL A 116 8.49 11.99 -16.87
CA VAL A 116 9.89 11.92 -16.45
C VAL A 116 10.14 10.65 -15.64
N PRO A 117 11.13 9.81 -16.01
CA PRO A 117 11.46 8.62 -15.25
C PRO A 117 11.98 8.95 -13.85
N LEU A 118 11.55 8.19 -12.83
CA LEU A 118 12.03 8.36 -11.45
C LEU A 118 13.56 8.25 -11.34
N LYS A 119 14.15 7.36 -12.11
CA LYS A 119 15.60 7.18 -12.16
C LYS A 119 16.32 8.46 -12.56
N SER A 120 15.84 9.13 -13.60
CA SER A 120 16.44 10.39 -14.07
C SER A 120 16.32 11.50 -13.02
N ILE A 121 15.22 11.56 -12.30
CA ILE A 121 15.05 12.51 -11.19
C ILE A 121 16.04 12.21 -10.08
N TYR A 122 16.17 10.94 -9.70
CA TYR A 122 17.10 10.51 -8.68
C TYR A 122 18.57 10.84 -9.04
N GLU A 123 18.96 10.58 -10.26
CA GLU A 123 20.30 10.90 -10.79
C GLU A 123 20.56 12.40 -10.83
N THR A 124 19.58 13.19 -11.26
CA THR A 124 19.68 14.66 -11.30
C THR A 124 19.80 15.25 -9.90
N LEU A 125 19.18 14.63 -8.91
CA LEU A 125 19.25 15.03 -7.51
C LEU A 125 20.50 14.48 -6.79
N GLU A 126 21.35 13.76 -7.50
CA GLU A 126 22.59 13.18 -6.94
C GLU A 126 22.34 12.32 -5.68
N GLY A 127 21.21 11.63 -5.63
CA GLY A 127 20.83 10.80 -4.50
C GLY A 127 20.44 11.56 -3.22
N LYS A 128 20.22 12.86 -3.30
CA LYS A 128 19.81 13.68 -2.14
C LYS A 128 18.43 13.34 -1.60
N LEU A 129 17.59 12.76 -2.45
CA LEU A 129 16.28 12.26 -2.09
C LEU A 129 16.16 10.78 -2.45
N SER A 130 15.51 10.00 -1.59
CA SER A 130 15.21 8.61 -1.91
C SER A 130 14.06 8.50 -2.92
N TYR A 131 13.92 7.33 -3.57
CA TYR A 131 12.78 7.09 -4.47
C TYR A 131 11.43 7.31 -3.78
N PHE A 132 11.34 6.94 -2.51
CA PHE A 132 10.17 7.18 -1.69
C PHE A 132 9.84 8.67 -1.58
N GLU A 133 10.82 9.48 -1.22
CA GLU A 133 10.68 10.93 -1.09
C GLU A 133 10.36 11.61 -2.41
N ILE A 134 10.94 11.13 -3.50
CA ILE A 134 10.67 11.61 -4.85
C ILE A 134 9.21 11.33 -5.23
N ARG A 135 8.74 10.11 -5.05
CA ARG A 135 7.35 9.74 -5.34
C ARG A 135 6.37 10.53 -4.51
N LEU A 136 6.64 10.65 -3.21
CA LEU A 136 5.80 11.43 -2.31
C LEU A 136 5.76 12.91 -2.72
N GLY A 137 6.91 13.49 -3.03
CA GLY A 137 7.02 14.88 -3.49
C GLY A 137 6.28 15.14 -4.80
N LEU A 138 6.33 14.21 -5.75
CA LEU A 138 5.61 14.32 -7.02
C LEU A 138 4.10 14.40 -6.85
N LEU A 139 3.54 13.79 -5.82
CA LEU A 139 2.12 13.91 -5.50
C LEU A 139 1.68 15.35 -5.23
N PHE A 140 2.59 16.17 -4.73
CA PHE A 140 2.32 17.57 -4.37
C PHE A 140 2.85 18.58 -5.39
N VAL A 141 3.80 18.19 -6.21
CA VAL A 141 4.40 19.03 -7.25
C VAL A 141 3.61 18.97 -8.55
N LEU A 142 3.18 17.78 -8.91
CA LEU A 142 2.31 17.56 -10.07
C LEU A 142 0.85 17.74 -9.68
#